data_6f9f10d62b7a37089cc8db75b9dfe084
#
_entry.id   6f9f10d62b7a37089cc8db75b9dfe084
#
_cell.length_a   1.000
_cell.length_b   1.000
_cell.length_c   1.000
_cell.angle_alpha   90.00
_cell.angle_beta   90.00
_cell.angle_gamma   90.00
#
_symmetry.space_group_name_H-M   'P 1'
#
loop_
_entity.id
_entity.type
_entity.pdbx_description
1 polymer ?
#
loop_
_entity_poly.entity_id
_entity_poly.type
_entity_poly.pdbx_seq_one_letter_code
_entity_poly.pdbx_strand_id
1 'polypeptide(L)'
;MNHLSFKIFEVILMVIIALTPYLFEKVAHLRMPTGLKVSLIAFCFCALILGDVADFYGRFVWWDLILHGLSGILLGISAYTILNAFCRKVTSGNVHNPPTTFSAIWIICFVLGIGALWEMMEYVTDGIFNLNSQQFRVSTGTFDESVPLPGREALRDTMEDMLMNLAGASIIAAFVIIKKGE
;
A
#
# COMPACT_ATOMS: atom_id res chain seq x y z
N MET A 1 11.52 -14.62 -19.56
CA MET A 1 11.51 -13.16 -19.87
C MET A 1 12.70 -12.54 -19.15
N ASN A 2 13.36 -11.51 -19.71
CA ASN A 2 14.63 -11.03 -19.15
C ASN A 2 14.41 -10.16 -17.91
N HIS A 3 15.29 -10.25 -16.90
CA HIS A 3 15.35 -9.36 -15.73
C HIS A 3 15.17 -7.86 -16.07
N LEU A 4 15.65 -7.44 -17.24
CA LEU A 4 15.50 -6.08 -17.72
C LEU A 4 14.03 -5.70 -18.00
N SER A 5 13.24 -6.62 -18.54
CA SER A 5 11.82 -6.36 -18.84
C SER A 5 11.01 -6.18 -17.57
N PHE A 6 11.32 -6.93 -16.53
CA PHE A 6 10.66 -6.78 -15.23
C PHE A 6 11.04 -5.44 -14.57
N LYS A 7 12.32 -5.10 -14.52
CA LYS A 7 12.76 -3.79 -13.97
C LYS A 7 12.17 -2.60 -14.73
N ILE A 8 11.99 -2.71 -16.03
CA ILE A 8 11.30 -1.67 -16.82
C ILE A 8 9.82 -1.58 -16.40
N PHE A 9 9.15 -2.72 -16.22
CA PHE A 9 7.77 -2.76 -15.72
C PHE A 9 7.64 -2.09 -14.36
N GLU A 10 8.53 -2.39 -13.41
CA GLU A 10 8.54 -1.77 -12.07
C GLU A 10 8.73 -0.25 -12.13
N VAL A 11 9.65 0.23 -12.94
CA VAL A 11 9.86 1.68 -13.11
C VAL A 11 8.61 2.35 -13.70
N ILE A 12 7.97 1.73 -14.69
CA ILE A 12 6.70 2.24 -15.26
C ILE A 12 5.61 2.24 -14.19
N LEU A 13 5.47 1.16 -13.43
CA LEU A 13 4.50 1.04 -12.34
C LEU A 13 4.73 2.11 -11.28
N MET A 14 6.00 2.35 -10.88
CA MET A 14 6.36 3.41 -9.95
C MET A 14 5.89 4.78 -10.45
N VAL A 15 6.13 5.10 -11.72
CA VAL A 15 5.70 6.38 -12.30
C VAL A 15 4.17 6.50 -12.28
N ILE A 16 3.45 5.44 -12.63
CA ILE A 16 1.98 5.42 -12.60
C ILE A 16 1.49 5.65 -11.17
N ILE A 17 2.02 4.92 -10.19
CA ILE A 17 1.60 5.05 -8.78
C ILE A 17 1.97 6.43 -8.24
N ALA A 18 3.16 6.96 -8.53
CA ALA A 18 3.58 8.30 -8.12
C ALA A 18 2.70 9.43 -8.71
N LEU A 19 2.14 9.21 -9.89
CA LEU A 19 1.20 10.16 -10.51
C LEU A 19 -0.24 10.01 -9.98
N THR A 20 -0.59 8.90 -9.33
CA THR A 20 -1.95 8.63 -8.84
C THR A 20 -2.53 9.75 -7.97
N PRO A 21 -1.80 10.36 -6.99
CA PRO A 21 -2.33 11.46 -6.20
C PRO A 21 -2.73 12.69 -7.02
N TYR A 22 -1.98 12.99 -8.08
CA TYR A 22 -2.26 14.11 -8.98
C TYR A 22 -3.45 13.82 -9.91
N LEU A 23 -3.51 12.59 -10.44
CA LEU A 23 -4.65 12.14 -11.24
C LEU A 23 -5.93 12.13 -10.41
N PHE A 24 -5.85 11.67 -9.17
CA PHE A 24 -6.96 11.67 -8.23
C PHE A 24 -7.46 13.10 -7.97
N GLU A 25 -6.58 14.07 -7.69
CA GLU A 25 -6.95 15.47 -7.54
C GLU A 25 -7.70 16.02 -8.75
N LYS A 26 -7.22 15.67 -9.95
CA LYS A 26 -7.82 16.14 -11.21
C LYS A 26 -9.18 15.52 -11.49
N VAL A 27 -9.32 14.22 -11.28
CA VAL A 27 -10.57 13.47 -11.58
C VAL A 27 -11.63 13.69 -10.49
N ALA A 28 -11.24 13.60 -9.22
CA ALA A 28 -12.16 13.77 -8.11
C ALA A 28 -12.44 15.24 -7.76
N HIS A 29 -11.65 16.17 -8.32
CA HIS A 29 -11.67 17.60 -7.95
C HIS A 29 -11.48 17.83 -6.44
N LEU A 30 -10.62 17.02 -5.81
CA LEU A 30 -10.29 17.08 -4.40
C LEU A 30 -8.79 17.40 -4.25
N ARG A 31 -8.44 18.25 -3.28
CA ARG A 31 -7.04 18.60 -3.01
C ARG A 31 -6.47 17.70 -1.91
N MET A 32 -5.32 17.10 -2.16
CA MET A 32 -4.53 16.38 -1.16
C MET A 32 -3.44 17.29 -0.58
N PRO A 33 -3.14 17.19 0.73
CA PRO A 33 -2.03 17.92 1.34
C PRO A 33 -0.70 17.59 0.63
N THR A 34 0.11 18.63 0.38
CA THR A 34 1.40 18.45 -0.32
C THR A 34 2.33 17.48 0.42
N GLY A 35 2.37 17.55 1.76
CA GLY A 35 3.15 16.61 2.57
C GLY A 35 2.75 15.15 2.33
N LEU A 36 1.45 14.86 2.24
CA LEU A 36 0.98 13.51 1.95
C LEU A 36 1.41 13.03 0.55
N LYS A 37 1.32 13.90 -0.46
CA LYS A 37 1.80 13.55 -1.81
C LYS A 37 3.30 13.25 -1.83
N VAL A 38 4.10 14.06 -1.17
CA VAL A 38 5.56 13.83 -1.05
C VAL A 38 5.84 12.53 -0.31
N SER A 39 5.13 12.24 0.79
CA SER A 39 5.31 10.98 1.53
C SER A 39 4.95 9.76 0.71
N LEU A 40 3.88 9.81 -0.10
CA LEU A 40 3.50 8.72 -1.00
C LEU A 40 4.55 8.49 -2.09
N ILE A 41 5.11 9.56 -2.68
CA ILE A 41 6.19 9.44 -3.67
C ILE A 41 7.46 8.85 -3.03
N ALA A 42 7.84 9.33 -1.84
CA ALA A 42 8.99 8.78 -1.10
C ALA A 42 8.78 7.30 -0.75
N PHE A 43 7.56 6.93 -0.36
CA PHE A 43 7.19 5.53 -0.13
C PHE A 43 7.36 4.68 -1.39
N CYS A 44 6.85 5.13 -2.54
CA CYS A 44 7.03 4.42 -3.81
C CYS A 44 8.51 4.27 -4.19
N PHE A 45 9.32 5.29 -3.93
CA PHE A 45 10.76 5.19 -4.12
C PHE A 45 11.39 4.12 -3.22
N CYS A 46 11.01 4.08 -1.94
CA CYS A 46 11.49 3.05 -1.01
C CYS A 46 11.06 1.64 -1.42
N ALA A 47 9.81 1.47 -1.83
CA ALA A 47 9.27 0.17 -2.20
C ALA A 47 9.91 -0.36 -3.50
N LEU A 48 9.88 0.43 -4.57
CA LEU A 48 10.24 -0.05 -5.90
C LEU A 48 11.72 0.16 -6.23
N ILE A 49 12.31 1.31 -5.89
CA ILE A 49 13.72 1.57 -6.22
C ILE A 49 14.66 0.97 -5.18
N LEU A 50 14.44 1.22 -3.89
CA LEU A 50 15.28 0.61 -2.87
C LEU A 50 14.93 -0.87 -2.69
N GLY A 51 13.64 -1.22 -2.69
CA GLY A 51 13.16 -2.59 -2.54
C GLY A 51 13.69 -3.51 -3.64
N ASP A 52 13.21 -3.32 -4.87
CA ASP A 52 13.47 -4.23 -5.98
C ASP A 52 14.78 -3.91 -6.72
N VAL A 53 15.00 -2.63 -7.12
CA VAL A 53 16.19 -2.30 -7.95
C VAL A 53 17.49 -2.38 -7.14
N ALA A 54 17.49 -1.92 -5.88
CA ALA A 54 18.64 -1.97 -4.98
C ALA A 54 18.68 -3.25 -4.12
N ASP A 55 17.71 -4.15 -4.30
CA ASP A 55 17.66 -5.46 -3.63
C ASP A 55 17.54 -5.38 -2.10
N PHE A 56 16.78 -4.41 -1.58
CA PHE A 56 16.56 -4.29 -0.13
C PHE A 56 15.66 -5.41 0.39
N TYR A 57 14.72 -5.91 -0.40
CA TYR A 57 13.92 -7.08 -0.05
C TYR A 57 14.79 -8.34 0.17
N GLY A 58 15.82 -8.54 -0.67
CA GLY A 58 16.76 -9.64 -0.50
C GLY A 58 17.78 -9.45 0.64
N ARG A 59 18.10 -8.18 0.98
CA ARG A 59 19.12 -7.87 2.01
C ARG A 59 18.56 -7.73 3.42
N PHE A 60 17.33 -7.27 3.55
CA PHE A 60 16.70 -6.95 4.82
C PHE A 60 15.34 -7.63 4.93
N VAL A 61 15.28 -8.77 5.59
CA VAL A 61 14.08 -9.60 5.78
C VAL A 61 12.86 -8.83 6.34
N TRP A 62 13.12 -7.74 7.08
CA TRP A 62 12.08 -6.89 7.68
C TRP A 62 11.65 -5.72 6.79
N TRP A 63 12.28 -5.52 5.60
CA TRP A 63 12.04 -4.37 4.75
C TRP A 63 10.59 -4.30 4.26
N ASP A 64 10.11 -5.41 3.76
CA ASP A 64 8.75 -5.56 3.28
C ASP A 64 7.72 -5.30 4.37
N LEU A 65 7.86 -5.96 5.50
CA LEU A 65 6.97 -5.81 6.64
C LEU A 65 6.86 -4.36 7.13
N ILE A 66 7.97 -3.61 7.16
CA ILE A 66 7.96 -2.18 7.50
C ILE A 66 7.23 -1.37 6.44
N LEU A 67 7.44 -1.67 5.17
CA LEU A 67 6.75 -0.96 4.09
C LEU A 67 5.24 -1.19 4.16
N HIS A 68 4.77 -2.40 4.43
CA HIS A 68 3.34 -2.66 4.62
C HIS A 68 2.77 -1.91 5.83
N GLY A 69 3.48 -1.83 6.95
CA GLY A 69 3.08 -1.01 8.08
C GLY A 69 3.01 0.49 7.76
N LEU A 70 4.00 1.02 7.04
CA LEU A 70 4.03 2.41 6.58
C LEU A 70 2.94 2.69 5.55
N SER A 71 2.70 1.77 4.61
CA SER A 71 1.60 1.88 3.65
C SER A 71 0.25 1.97 4.36
N GLY A 72 0.03 1.16 5.39
CA GLY A 72 -1.17 1.20 6.22
C GLY A 72 -1.40 2.58 6.84
N ILE A 73 -0.34 3.24 7.34
CA ILE A 73 -0.40 4.60 7.87
C ILE A 73 -0.70 5.62 6.76
N LEU A 74 0.06 5.61 5.67
CA LEU A 74 -0.10 6.57 4.58
C LEU A 74 -1.44 6.46 3.87
N LEU A 75 -1.88 5.24 3.59
CA LEU A 75 -3.19 4.96 3.02
C LEU A 75 -4.32 5.31 4.00
N GLY A 76 -4.12 5.09 5.31
CA GLY A 76 -5.06 5.50 6.35
C GLY A 76 -5.26 7.02 6.39
N ILE A 77 -4.17 7.80 6.32
CA ILE A 77 -4.23 9.27 6.21
C ILE A 77 -4.91 9.69 4.91
N SER A 78 -4.60 9.01 3.80
CA SER A 78 -5.21 9.24 2.50
C SER A 78 -6.73 8.98 2.55
N ALA A 79 -7.15 7.84 3.10
CA ALA A 79 -8.55 7.47 3.26
C ALA A 79 -9.34 8.51 4.06
N TYR A 80 -8.78 8.97 5.18
CA TYR A 80 -9.40 10.01 6.00
C TYR A 80 -9.48 11.35 5.28
N THR A 81 -8.44 11.74 4.56
CA THR A 81 -8.40 12.96 3.75
C THR A 81 -9.46 12.94 2.65
N ILE A 82 -9.55 11.82 1.92
CA ILE A 82 -10.53 11.60 0.85
C ILE A 82 -11.96 11.68 1.41
N LEU A 83 -12.23 10.98 2.50
CA LEU A 83 -13.56 10.98 3.13
C LEU A 83 -14.00 12.40 3.53
N ASN A 84 -13.13 13.15 4.21
CA ASN A 84 -13.46 14.51 4.63
C ASN A 84 -13.66 15.44 3.42
N ALA A 85 -12.84 15.33 2.40
CA ALA A 85 -12.97 16.15 1.19
C ALA A 85 -14.26 15.81 0.44
N PHE A 86 -14.63 14.54 0.37
CA PHE A 86 -15.89 14.08 -0.24
C PHE A 86 -17.10 14.59 0.54
N CYS A 87 -17.11 14.46 1.88
CA CYS A 87 -18.20 14.95 2.71
C CYS A 87 -18.40 16.47 2.54
N ARG A 88 -17.33 17.27 2.53
CA ARG A 88 -17.41 18.72 2.29
C ARG A 88 -17.99 19.06 0.93
N LYS A 89 -17.64 18.29 -0.11
CA LYS A 89 -18.16 18.51 -1.46
C LYS A 89 -19.65 18.23 -1.55
N VAL A 90 -20.11 17.11 -0.95
CA VAL A 90 -21.54 16.71 -1.00
C VAL A 90 -22.43 17.64 -0.17
N THR A 91 -21.95 18.14 0.96
CA THR A 91 -22.72 19.03 1.84
C THR A 91 -22.68 20.52 1.45
N SER A 92 -22.15 20.85 0.27
CA SER A 92 -22.05 22.22 -0.23
C SER A 92 -21.39 23.21 0.76
N GLY A 93 -20.40 22.70 1.54
CA GLY A 93 -19.66 23.50 2.51
C GLY A 93 -20.30 23.58 3.90
N ASN A 94 -21.50 23.10 4.12
CA ASN A 94 -22.05 22.90 5.46
C ASN A 94 -21.33 21.70 6.08
N VAL A 95 -20.37 21.98 6.97
CA VAL A 95 -19.41 20.98 7.49
C VAL A 95 -20.13 20.01 8.42
N HIS A 96 -20.66 18.95 7.87
CA HIS A 96 -20.96 17.74 8.65
C HIS A 96 -19.75 16.81 8.52
N ASN A 97 -18.90 16.80 9.55
CA ASN A 97 -17.85 15.80 9.63
C ASN A 97 -18.51 14.41 9.69
N PRO A 98 -18.00 13.43 8.95
CA PRO A 98 -18.54 12.09 9.02
C PRO A 98 -18.46 11.55 10.46
N PRO A 99 -19.40 10.68 10.88
CA PRO A 99 -19.34 10.05 12.20
C PRO A 99 -17.99 9.39 12.45
N THR A 100 -17.50 9.48 13.67
CA THR A 100 -16.15 8.98 14.03
C THR A 100 -16.02 7.49 13.76
N THR A 101 -17.01 6.70 14.18
CA THR A 101 -17.04 5.25 13.93
C THR A 101 -17.02 4.92 12.44
N PHE A 102 -17.81 5.65 11.64
CA PHE A 102 -17.80 5.47 10.18
C PHE A 102 -16.43 5.80 9.59
N SER A 103 -15.79 6.88 10.07
CA SER A 103 -14.44 7.27 9.62
C SER A 103 -13.41 6.17 9.93
N ALA A 104 -13.48 5.57 11.11
CA ALA A 104 -12.58 4.49 11.51
C ALA A 104 -12.76 3.23 10.65
N ILE A 105 -14.01 2.81 10.45
CA ILE A 105 -14.34 1.66 9.59
C ILE A 105 -13.89 1.93 8.15
N TRP A 106 -14.18 3.12 7.62
CA TRP A 106 -13.75 3.52 6.28
C TRP A 106 -12.24 3.42 6.10
N ILE A 107 -11.45 3.94 7.07
CA ILE A 107 -9.99 3.87 7.03
C ILE A 107 -9.52 2.42 6.93
N ILE A 108 -10.02 1.55 7.81
CA ILE A 108 -9.63 0.14 7.85
C ILE A 108 -10.01 -0.56 6.53
N CYS A 109 -11.25 -0.43 6.08
CA CYS A 109 -11.71 -1.07 4.85
C CYS A 109 -10.96 -0.56 3.62
N PHE A 110 -10.67 0.74 3.54
CA PHE A 110 -9.94 1.33 2.43
C PHE A 110 -8.50 0.78 2.37
N VAL A 111 -7.80 0.76 3.51
CA VAL A 111 -6.42 0.26 3.57
C VAL A 111 -6.35 -1.22 3.23
N LEU A 112 -7.21 -2.05 3.83
CA LEU A 112 -7.25 -3.47 3.53
C LEU A 112 -7.65 -3.74 2.07
N GLY A 113 -8.55 -2.94 1.50
CA GLY A 113 -8.92 -3.06 0.09
C GLY A 113 -7.74 -2.77 -0.85
N ILE A 114 -6.98 -1.71 -0.60
CA ILE A 114 -5.78 -1.39 -1.40
C ILE A 114 -4.68 -2.43 -1.16
N GLY A 115 -4.46 -2.86 0.09
CA GLY A 115 -3.52 -3.93 0.42
C GLY A 115 -3.85 -5.23 -0.32
N ALA A 116 -5.11 -5.66 -0.31
CA ALA A 116 -5.54 -6.85 -1.03
C ALA A 116 -5.35 -6.72 -2.56
N LEU A 117 -5.55 -5.54 -3.14
CA LEU A 117 -5.25 -5.29 -4.55
C LEU A 117 -3.76 -5.41 -4.85
N TRP A 118 -2.92 -4.98 -3.92
CA TRP A 118 -1.47 -5.13 -4.04
C TRP A 118 -1.07 -6.60 -4.04
N GLU A 119 -1.54 -7.39 -3.06
CA GLU A 119 -1.30 -8.84 -2.99
C GLU A 119 -1.79 -9.59 -4.25
N MET A 120 -2.97 -9.19 -4.78
CA MET A 120 -3.46 -9.73 -6.05
C MET A 120 -2.53 -9.38 -7.23
N MET A 121 -1.95 -8.19 -7.23
CA MET A 121 -0.97 -7.79 -8.25
C MET A 121 0.29 -8.63 -8.15
N GLU A 122 0.83 -8.84 -6.95
CA GLU A 122 1.99 -9.70 -6.73
C GLU A 122 1.73 -11.13 -7.17
N TYR A 123 0.57 -11.70 -6.80
CA TYR A 123 0.16 -13.03 -7.25
C TYR A 123 0.16 -13.15 -8.78
N VAL A 124 -0.40 -12.15 -9.47
CA VAL A 124 -0.47 -12.16 -10.94
C VAL A 124 0.93 -11.98 -11.55
N THR A 125 1.74 -11.08 -11.02
CA THR A 125 3.10 -10.84 -11.54
C THR A 125 4.02 -12.03 -11.28
N ASP A 126 3.92 -12.66 -10.12
CA ASP A 126 4.65 -13.89 -9.80
C ASP A 126 4.32 -14.99 -10.80
N GLY A 127 3.03 -15.15 -11.15
CA GLY A 127 2.60 -16.14 -12.14
C GLY A 127 3.06 -15.84 -13.56
N ILE A 128 3.06 -14.55 -13.97
CA ILE A 128 3.43 -14.15 -15.34
C ILE A 128 4.95 -14.13 -15.52
N PHE A 129 5.69 -13.65 -14.53
CA PHE A 129 7.12 -13.39 -14.62
C PHE A 129 7.98 -14.44 -13.92
N ASN A 130 7.34 -15.43 -13.29
CA ASN A 130 7.98 -16.46 -12.46
C ASN A 130 8.83 -15.86 -11.34
N LEU A 131 8.23 -14.92 -10.60
CA LEU A 131 8.82 -14.23 -9.46
C LEU A 131 8.46 -14.96 -8.16
N ASN A 132 8.85 -14.37 -7.03
CA ASN A 132 8.52 -14.82 -5.69
C ASN A 132 8.25 -13.63 -4.75
N SER A 133 7.51 -12.65 -5.25
CA SER A 133 7.16 -11.44 -4.48
C SER A 133 6.38 -11.80 -3.22
N GLN A 134 5.43 -12.73 -3.33
CA GLN A 134 4.64 -13.27 -2.21
C GLN A 134 5.41 -14.30 -1.35
N GLN A 135 6.71 -14.46 -1.54
CA GLN A 135 7.59 -15.37 -0.79
C GLN A 135 7.03 -16.80 -0.60
N PHE A 136 6.20 -17.26 -1.54
CA PHE A 136 5.57 -18.58 -1.47
C PHE A 136 6.50 -19.74 -1.81
N ARG A 137 7.76 -19.46 -2.14
CA ARG A 137 8.83 -20.42 -2.42
C ARG A 137 10.01 -20.20 -1.49
N VAL A 138 10.79 -21.25 -1.26
CA VAL A 138 12.07 -21.12 -0.56
C VAL A 138 12.99 -20.23 -1.41
N SER A 139 13.32 -19.05 -0.92
CA SER A 139 14.22 -18.13 -1.63
C SER A 139 15.66 -18.56 -1.41
N THR A 140 16.35 -18.92 -2.50
CA THR A 140 17.79 -19.15 -2.50
C THR A 140 18.55 -18.05 -3.26
N GLY A 141 17.85 -16.98 -3.61
CA GLY A 141 18.33 -15.84 -4.41
C GLY A 141 17.37 -15.47 -5.52
N THR A 142 17.55 -14.32 -6.12
CA THR A 142 16.73 -13.79 -7.20
C THR A 142 16.52 -14.78 -8.34
N PHE A 143 15.26 -15.05 -8.73
CA PHE A 143 14.84 -15.89 -9.87
C PHE A 143 15.14 -17.38 -9.73
N ASP A 144 14.92 -17.95 -8.59
CA ASP A 144 15.23 -19.34 -8.37
C ASP A 144 14.05 -20.27 -8.65
N GLU A 145 14.36 -21.47 -9.18
CA GLU A 145 13.48 -22.62 -9.28
C GLU A 145 13.23 -23.25 -7.89
N SER A 146 13.00 -22.41 -6.89
CA SER A 146 12.87 -22.81 -5.51
C SER A 146 11.61 -23.66 -5.30
N VAL A 147 11.72 -24.61 -4.41
CA VAL A 147 10.63 -25.51 -4.05
C VAL A 147 9.50 -24.69 -3.40
N PRO A 148 8.23 -24.85 -3.83
CA PRO A 148 7.11 -24.20 -3.15
C PRO A 148 7.04 -24.55 -1.68
N LEU A 149 6.73 -23.57 -0.84
CA LEU A 149 6.52 -23.78 0.59
C LEU A 149 5.23 -24.60 0.82
N PRO A 150 5.19 -25.49 1.82
CA PRO A 150 4.04 -26.34 2.06
C PRO A 150 2.90 -25.58 2.76
N GLY A 151 1.67 -25.73 2.26
CA GLY A 151 0.43 -25.37 2.95
C GLY A 151 0.39 -23.93 3.45
N ARG A 152 0.28 -23.74 4.78
CA ARG A 152 0.14 -22.44 5.42
C ARG A 152 1.39 -21.53 5.26
N GLU A 153 2.56 -22.11 5.15
CA GLU A 153 3.81 -21.36 4.98
C GLU A 153 3.79 -20.51 3.69
N ALA A 154 3.21 -21.04 2.61
CA ALA A 154 3.08 -20.32 1.34
C ALA A 154 2.14 -19.10 1.40
N LEU A 155 1.28 -19.01 2.43
CA LEU A 155 0.37 -17.87 2.64
C LEU A 155 0.89 -16.90 3.69
N ARG A 156 2.03 -17.18 4.29
CA ARG A 156 2.50 -16.47 5.48
C ARG A 156 2.79 -15.01 5.18
N ASP A 157 3.55 -14.76 4.15
CA ASP A 157 3.97 -13.43 3.73
C ASP A 157 2.75 -12.53 3.47
N THR A 158 1.89 -12.91 2.53
CA THR A 158 0.62 -12.20 2.24
C THR A 158 -0.20 -11.90 3.48
N MET A 159 -0.28 -12.84 4.45
CA MET A 159 -1.05 -12.63 5.67
C MET A 159 -0.34 -11.70 6.65
N GLU A 160 0.97 -11.77 6.79
CA GLU A 160 1.77 -10.86 7.62
C GLU A 160 1.67 -9.42 7.08
N ASP A 161 1.72 -9.23 5.77
CA ASP A 161 1.59 -7.94 5.09
C ASP A 161 0.21 -7.32 5.29
N MET A 162 -0.84 -8.11 5.12
CA MET A 162 -2.21 -7.67 5.42
C MET A 162 -2.39 -7.29 6.90
N LEU A 163 -1.77 -8.01 7.83
CA LEU A 163 -1.79 -7.69 9.25
C LEU A 163 -1.02 -6.40 9.56
N MET A 164 0.10 -6.15 8.90
CA MET A 164 0.85 -4.89 9.04
C MET A 164 0.10 -3.70 8.45
N ASN A 165 -0.57 -3.88 7.32
CA ASN A 165 -1.49 -2.89 6.76
C ASN A 165 -2.62 -2.56 7.74
N LEU A 166 -3.23 -3.58 8.36
CA LEU A 166 -4.27 -3.42 9.37
C LEU A 166 -3.74 -2.69 10.61
N ALA A 167 -2.52 -3.02 11.07
CA ALA A 167 -1.90 -2.33 12.21
C ALA A 167 -1.70 -0.84 11.92
N GLY A 168 -1.13 -0.48 10.77
CA GLY A 168 -0.96 0.91 10.33
C GLY A 168 -2.30 1.66 10.22
N ALA A 169 -3.31 1.04 9.61
CA ALA A 169 -4.66 1.59 9.51
C ALA A 169 -5.30 1.82 10.89
N SER A 170 -5.11 0.86 11.80
CA SER A 170 -5.66 0.93 13.17
C SER A 170 -5.07 2.08 13.98
N ILE A 171 -3.78 2.40 13.79
CA ILE A 171 -3.15 3.57 14.42
C ILE A 171 -3.86 4.86 13.98
N ILE A 172 -4.12 5.02 12.70
CA ILE A 172 -4.80 6.21 12.15
C ILE A 172 -6.28 6.25 12.58
N ALA A 173 -6.97 5.10 12.57
CA ALA A 173 -8.35 5.00 13.03
C ALA A 173 -8.46 5.37 14.51
N ALA A 174 -7.59 4.87 15.37
CA ALA A 174 -7.53 5.20 16.78
C ALA A 174 -7.24 6.70 17.00
N PHE A 175 -6.28 7.27 16.26
CA PHE A 175 -6.00 8.71 16.32
C PHE A 175 -7.24 9.56 15.97
N VAL A 176 -8.00 9.17 14.95
CA VAL A 176 -9.24 9.87 14.54
C VAL A 176 -10.32 9.75 15.62
N ILE A 177 -10.45 8.59 16.27
CA ILE A 177 -11.40 8.39 17.37
C ILE A 177 -11.06 9.30 18.55
N ILE A 178 -9.81 9.30 18.98
CA ILE A 178 -9.36 10.10 20.13
C ILE A 178 -9.55 11.60 19.85
N LYS A 179 -9.08 12.08 18.70
CA LYS A 179 -9.15 13.50 18.34
C LYS A 179 -10.58 14.04 18.17
N LYS A 180 -11.55 13.21 17.84
CA LYS A 180 -12.96 13.63 17.68
C LYS A 180 -13.79 13.38 18.94
N GLY A 181 -13.27 12.63 19.91
CA GLY A 181 -13.92 12.40 21.21
C GLY A 181 -13.65 13.50 22.24
N GLU A 182 -12.68 14.39 21.94
CA GLU A 182 -12.43 15.63 22.65
C GLU A 182 -13.28 16.78 22.03
#